data_3d05e9c8948197bd6fee8c4cafdbaf35
#
_entry.id   3d05e9c8948197bd6fee8c4cafdbaf35
#
_cell.length_a   1.000
_cell.length_b   1.000
_cell.length_c   1.000
_cell.angle_alpha   90.00
_cell.angle_beta   90.00
_cell.angle_gamma   90.00
#
_symmetry.space_group_name_H-M   'P 1'
#
loop_
_entity.id
_entity.type
_entity.pdbx_description
1 polymer ?
#
loop_
_entity_poly.entity_id
_entity_poly.type
_entity_poly.pdbx_seq_one_letter_code
_entity_poly.pdbx_strand_id
1 'polypeptide(L)'
;MLKTFKYFTTILAISFLLTACSQKVVVEKPTILEVKQDTIVELSKQANDKSFNQQEQTDEYFSKYFRPWKQSKLSYSEIEAKWGFSYKNKKVYLENHNQATKEWFDKKIENANFENYNKDIKKAITLKNTNVRVLPTNSPMFYNPSLPGEGFPFDYNQNSLLKINTPLIVSHFSKDRAWAFVESHFVGGWVEINNIAFVDDDFIKDFTTNDYFIATKEKFAIYDPIFREYVKVGTIFPKKDNNFIVAKEDDNLNAKISYIQIEEEFIEKMPLSYNHENRARILKEFMNEPYGWAGLLNNRDCSSFTQDYFSVFGKYLHRNSKAQTTNGKYFDISQLNLDEKKEFIRKNGVPFSTLVYLKGHIMLYIGIENNEPLVVHNVWSVKLKDKEDKEFRYIIGKTAITTLEPAKEQEGFTQDSNILKKVLGITIL
;
A
#
# COMPACT_ATOMS: atom_id res chain seq x y z
N MET A 1 18.18 -56.84 71.67
CA MET A 1 19.33 -55.92 71.73
C MET A 1 19.30 -55.04 70.46
N LEU A 2 18.66 -53.96 70.57
CA LEU A 2 18.54 -53.02 69.44
C LEU A 2 19.56 -51.88 69.61
N LYS A 3 20.42 -51.70 68.63
CA LYS A 3 21.29 -50.53 68.53
C LYS A 3 20.60 -49.47 67.60
N THR A 4 20.26 -48.38 68.22
CA THR A 4 19.75 -47.19 67.55
C THR A 4 20.89 -46.42 66.91
N PHE A 5 20.81 -46.21 65.56
CA PHE A 5 21.68 -45.34 64.81
C PHE A 5 21.02 -43.97 64.74
N LYS A 6 21.67 -42.92 65.27
CA LYS A 6 21.32 -41.54 65.10
C LYS A 6 21.99 -40.98 63.82
N TYR A 7 21.21 -40.58 62.86
CA TYR A 7 21.68 -39.78 61.69
C TYR A 7 21.69 -38.33 62.06
N PHE A 8 22.83 -37.68 62.02
CA PHE A 8 23.00 -36.23 61.99
C PHE A 8 22.85 -35.76 60.56
N THR A 9 21.83 -35.08 60.28
CA THR A 9 21.65 -34.32 58.96
C THR A 9 22.21 -32.94 59.12
N THR A 10 23.36 -32.68 58.52
CA THR A 10 23.93 -31.33 58.41
C THR A 10 23.26 -30.66 57.24
N ILE A 11 22.40 -29.66 57.52
CA ILE A 11 21.81 -28.80 56.50
C ILE A 11 22.85 -27.75 56.11
N LEU A 12 23.41 -27.89 54.91
CA LEU A 12 24.28 -26.90 54.30
C LEU A 12 23.38 -25.84 53.62
N ALA A 13 23.22 -24.67 54.27
CA ALA A 13 22.52 -23.52 53.66
C ALA A 13 23.41 -22.90 52.61
N ILE A 14 23.16 -23.19 51.34
CA ILE A 14 23.78 -22.49 50.21
C ILE A 14 23.01 -21.16 50.01
N SER A 15 23.58 -20.08 50.47
CA SER A 15 23.11 -18.73 50.19
C SER A 15 23.46 -18.40 48.74
N PHE A 16 22.50 -18.55 47.82
CA PHE A 16 22.58 -17.98 46.51
C PHE A 16 22.41 -16.46 46.63
N LEU A 17 23.49 -15.71 46.57
CA LEU A 17 23.48 -14.27 46.30
C LEU A 17 23.02 -14.09 44.86
N LEU A 18 21.72 -13.85 44.66
CA LEU A 18 21.18 -13.29 43.43
C LEU A 18 21.66 -11.85 43.34
N THR A 19 22.81 -11.63 42.72
CA THR A 19 23.14 -10.33 42.14
C THR A 19 22.19 -10.10 40.98
N ALA A 20 21.03 -9.53 41.27
CA ALA A 20 20.17 -8.93 40.26
C ALA A 20 20.97 -7.76 39.65
N CYS A 21 21.66 -8.03 38.52
CA CYS A 21 22.03 -6.95 37.62
C CYS A 21 20.72 -6.27 37.21
N SER A 22 20.40 -5.16 37.84
CA SER A 22 19.43 -4.23 37.33
C SER A 22 20.01 -3.68 36.01
N GLN A 23 19.74 -4.40 34.92
CA GLN A 23 19.82 -3.76 33.60
C GLN A 23 18.89 -2.55 33.68
N LYS A 24 19.48 -1.35 33.66
CA LYS A 24 18.72 -0.15 33.32
C LYS A 24 18.05 -0.47 32.00
N VAL A 25 16.74 -0.73 32.05
CA VAL A 25 15.91 -0.71 30.86
C VAL A 25 16.04 0.73 30.35
N VAL A 26 16.93 0.90 29.38
CA VAL A 26 16.96 2.14 28.59
C VAL A 26 15.61 2.15 27.90
N VAL A 27 14.70 2.96 28.37
CA VAL A 27 13.45 3.23 27.67
C VAL A 27 13.86 3.92 26.40
N GLU A 28 14.03 3.13 25.34
CA GLU A 28 14.30 3.63 24.00
C GLU A 28 13.18 4.60 23.65
N LYS A 29 13.54 5.81 23.27
CA LYS A 29 12.56 6.77 22.78
C LYS A 29 11.88 6.18 21.56
N PRO A 30 10.54 6.18 21.48
CA PRO A 30 9.87 5.50 20.39
C PRO A 30 10.13 6.22 19.07
N THR A 31 10.62 5.48 18.07
CA THR A 31 10.67 5.93 16.68
C THR A 31 9.29 6.28 16.15
N ILE A 32 8.29 5.53 16.59
CA ILE A 32 6.89 5.72 16.23
C ILE A 32 6.27 6.62 17.28
N LEU A 33 5.66 7.72 16.83
CA LEU A 33 4.97 8.65 17.70
C LEU A 33 3.54 8.19 17.94
N GLU A 34 3.18 8.02 19.20
CA GLU A 34 1.79 7.80 19.61
C GLU A 34 1.08 9.16 19.72
N VAL A 35 0.54 9.61 18.59
CA VAL A 35 -0.21 10.86 18.53
C VAL A 35 -1.68 10.57 18.81
N LYS A 36 -2.24 11.26 19.81
CA LYS A 36 -3.66 11.13 20.17
C LYS A 36 -4.55 11.61 19.02
N GLN A 37 -5.74 11.02 18.89
CA GLN A 37 -6.69 11.38 17.84
C GLN A 37 -7.05 12.87 17.89
N ASP A 38 -7.23 13.44 19.07
CA ASP A 38 -7.53 14.88 19.21
C ASP A 38 -6.39 15.75 18.67
N THR A 39 -5.13 15.35 18.91
CA THR A 39 -3.97 16.03 18.33
C THR A 39 -3.97 15.95 16.80
N ILE A 40 -4.32 14.80 16.23
CA ILE A 40 -4.45 14.65 14.78
C ILE A 40 -5.53 15.58 14.23
N VAL A 41 -6.67 15.69 14.93
CA VAL A 41 -7.75 16.64 14.58
C VAL A 41 -7.24 18.08 14.63
N GLU A 42 -6.52 18.47 15.70
CA GLU A 42 -5.96 19.83 15.81
C GLU A 42 -4.92 20.13 14.72
N LEU A 43 -4.04 19.17 14.41
CA LEU A 43 -3.12 19.31 13.28
C LEU A 43 -3.88 19.46 11.95
N SER A 44 -4.98 18.72 11.78
CA SER A 44 -5.81 18.81 10.58
C SER A 44 -6.53 20.15 10.43
N LYS A 45 -6.85 20.85 11.52
CA LYS A 45 -7.43 22.21 11.47
C LYS A 45 -6.47 23.25 10.88
N GLN A 46 -5.15 22.98 10.89
CA GLN A 46 -4.15 23.85 10.26
C GLN A 46 -4.19 23.77 8.73
N ALA A 47 -4.80 22.73 8.16
CA ALA A 47 -4.97 22.59 6.73
C ALA A 47 -6.11 23.46 6.20
N ASN A 48 -5.97 23.95 4.97
CA ASN A 48 -7.04 24.66 4.27
C ASN A 48 -8.05 23.64 3.72
N ASP A 49 -9.32 23.74 4.14
CA ASP A 49 -10.39 22.85 3.64
C ASP A 49 -10.72 23.09 2.15
N LYS A 50 -10.23 24.20 1.57
CA LYS A 50 -10.39 24.55 0.15
C LYS A 50 -9.11 24.31 -0.66
N SER A 51 -8.25 23.38 -0.22
CA SER A 51 -6.96 23.12 -0.87
C SER A 51 -7.09 22.68 -2.34
N PHE A 52 -8.23 22.05 -2.73
CA PHE A 52 -8.55 21.67 -4.09
C PHE A 52 -10.07 21.71 -4.34
N ASN A 53 -10.45 21.86 -5.63
CA ASN A 53 -11.86 21.80 -6.05
C ASN A 53 -12.32 20.33 -6.05
N GLN A 54 -13.02 19.89 -5.01
CA GLN A 54 -13.45 18.50 -4.86
C GLN A 54 -14.33 18.00 -6.01
N GLN A 55 -15.23 18.83 -6.52
CA GLN A 55 -16.11 18.42 -7.63
C GLN A 55 -15.29 18.11 -8.88
N GLU A 56 -14.42 19.01 -9.30
CA GLU A 56 -13.57 18.83 -10.47
C GLU A 56 -12.63 17.60 -10.30
N GLN A 57 -12.04 17.44 -9.12
CA GLN A 57 -11.17 16.29 -8.82
C GLN A 57 -11.95 14.98 -8.85
N THR A 58 -13.19 14.97 -8.38
CA THR A 58 -14.05 13.78 -8.39
C THR A 58 -14.46 13.41 -9.81
N ASP A 59 -14.79 14.38 -10.63
CA ASP A 59 -15.12 14.18 -12.05
C ASP A 59 -13.90 13.62 -12.81
N GLU A 60 -12.71 14.14 -12.53
CA GLU A 60 -11.44 13.61 -13.05
C GLU A 60 -11.21 12.16 -12.56
N TYR A 61 -11.45 11.91 -11.26
CA TYR A 61 -11.30 10.57 -10.68
C TYR A 61 -12.18 9.54 -11.41
N PHE A 62 -13.48 9.82 -11.57
CA PHE A 62 -14.39 8.91 -12.26
C PHE A 62 -14.11 8.80 -13.76
N SER A 63 -13.66 9.87 -14.40
CA SER A 63 -13.18 9.82 -15.78
C SER A 63 -12.04 8.83 -15.95
N LYS A 64 -11.08 8.80 -15.00
CA LYS A 64 -9.97 7.83 -14.99
C LYS A 64 -10.46 6.44 -14.57
N TYR A 65 -11.28 6.32 -13.53
CA TYR A 65 -11.77 5.07 -12.99
C TYR A 65 -12.48 4.20 -14.03
N PHE A 66 -13.36 4.82 -14.86
CA PHE A 66 -14.08 4.16 -15.93
C PHE A 66 -13.37 4.21 -17.30
N ARG A 67 -12.16 4.76 -17.37
CA ARG A 67 -11.38 4.81 -18.61
C ARG A 67 -11.20 3.43 -19.25
N PRO A 68 -10.89 2.33 -18.53
CA PRO A 68 -10.69 1.02 -19.12
C PRO A 68 -11.88 0.54 -19.96
N TRP A 69 -13.11 0.87 -19.57
CA TRP A 69 -14.31 0.48 -20.32
C TRP A 69 -14.59 1.35 -21.56
N LYS A 70 -13.91 2.50 -21.67
CA LYS A 70 -14.03 3.43 -22.82
C LYS A 70 -12.92 3.22 -23.85
N GLN A 71 -11.90 2.45 -23.53
CA GLN A 71 -10.75 2.19 -24.41
C GLN A 71 -11.03 1.02 -25.36
N SER A 72 -10.42 1.08 -26.58
CA SER A 72 -10.44 0.01 -27.56
C SER A 72 -9.17 -0.85 -27.56
N LYS A 73 -8.13 -0.43 -26.83
CA LYS A 73 -6.85 -1.14 -26.61
C LYS A 73 -6.20 -0.60 -25.35
N LEU A 74 -5.21 -1.32 -24.81
CA LEU A 74 -4.41 -0.84 -23.71
C LEU A 74 -3.64 0.44 -24.07
N SER A 75 -3.42 1.31 -23.09
CA SER A 75 -2.67 2.56 -23.29
C SER A 75 -1.16 2.32 -23.42
N TYR A 76 -0.64 1.20 -22.88
CA TYR A 76 0.77 0.81 -23.00
C TYR A 76 1.09 0.31 -24.39
N SER A 77 2.27 0.65 -24.91
CA SER A 77 2.86 -0.09 -26.02
C SER A 77 3.23 -1.52 -25.57
N GLU A 78 3.37 -2.43 -26.55
CA GLU A 78 3.82 -3.80 -26.26
C GLU A 78 5.19 -3.84 -25.56
N ILE A 79 6.09 -2.91 -25.92
CA ILE A 79 7.43 -2.79 -25.31
C ILE A 79 7.30 -2.39 -23.84
N GLU A 80 6.48 -1.41 -23.53
CA GLU A 80 6.22 -0.98 -22.16
C GLU A 80 5.56 -2.11 -21.36
N ALA A 81 4.59 -2.82 -21.93
CA ALA A 81 3.92 -3.94 -21.28
C ALA A 81 4.88 -5.10 -20.93
N LYS A 82 5.95 -5.29 -21.71
CA LYS A 82 6.99 -6.31 -21.48
C LYS A 82 8.08 -5.92 -20.48
N TRP A 83 7.98 -4.78 -19.81
CA TRP A 83 9.06 -4.29 -18.92
C TRP A 83 9.56 -5.34 -17.91
N GLY A 84 8.66 -6.18 -17.41
CA GLY A 84 8.95 -7.24 -16.45
C GLY A 84 9.86 -8.35 -16.99
N PHE A 85 9.93 -8.52 -18.31
CA PHE A 85 10.83 -9.52 -18.93
C PHE A 85 12.30 -9.21 -18.70
N SER A 86 12.61 -7.95 -18.38
CA SER A 86 13.98 -7.52 -18.02
C SER A 86 14.54 -8.23 -16.79
N TYR A 87 13.66 -8.80 -15.91
CA TYR A 87 14.11 -9.56 -14.74
C TYR A 87 14.88 -10.83 -15.10
N LYS A 88 14.69 -11.40 -16.29
CA LYS A 88 15.51 -12.51 -16.81
C LYS A 88 17.01 -12.23 -16.76
N ASN A 89 17.39 -10.95 -16.86
CA ASN A 89 18.79 -10.51 -16.88
C ASN A 89 19.29 -10.05 -15.49
N LYS A 90 18.50 -10.29 -14.43
CA LYS A 90 18.84 -9.93 -13.05
C LYS A 90 18.99 -11.18 -12.20
N LYS A 91 19.76 -11.07 -11.11
CA LYS A 91 19.81 -12.09 -10.07
C LYS A 91 18.58 -11.95 -9.19
N VAL A 92 17.60 -12.82 -9.41
CA VAL A 92 16.34 -12.89 -8.64
C VAL A 92 16.25 -14.24 -7.98
N TYR A 93 15.65 -14.28 -6.80
CA TYR A 93 15.46 -15.46 -5.99
C TYR A 93 13.96 -15.72 -5.80
N LEU A 94 13.58 -16.99 -5.80
CA LEU A 94 12.21 -17.44 -5.60
C LEU A 94 11.91 -17.66 -4.11
N GLU A 95 10.70 -18.13 -3.80
CA GLU A 95 10.22 -18.40 -2.45
C GLU A 95 11.07 -19.37 -1.64
N ASN A 96 11.79 -20.28 -2.32
CA ASN A 96 12.70 -21.26 -1.71
C ASN A 96 14.14 -20.74 -1.55
N HIS A 97 14.36 -19.44 -1.77
CA HIS A 97 15.65 -18.76 -1.78
C HIS A 97 16.65 -19.26 -2.83
N ASN A 98 16.22 -20.08 -3.77
CA ASN A 98 17.04 -20.44 -4.93
C ASN A 98 16.96 -19.36 -6.02
N GLN A 99 18.06 -19.13 -6.70
CA GLN A 99 18.10 -18.20 -7.82
C GLN A 99 17.23 -18.74 -8.98
N ALA A 100 16.33 -17.90 -9.49
CA ALA A 100 15.56 -18.23 -10.69
C ALA A 100 16.46 -18.44 -11.90
N THR A 101 16.26 -19.55 -12.61
CA THR A 101 17.05 -19.88 -13.82
C THR A 101 16.52 -19.14 -15.04
N LYS A 102 17.33 -19.09 -16.10
CA LYS A 102 16.88 -18.55 -17.40
C LYS A 102 15.70 -19.33 -17.95
N GLU A 103 15.71 -20.66 -17.82
CA GLU A 103 14.65 -21.57 -18.27
C GLU A 103 13.34 -21.31 -17.50
N TRP A 104 13.41 -20.96 -16.21
CA TRP A 104 12.23 -20.55 -15.44
C TRP A 104 11.61 -19.30 -16.06
N PHE A 105 12.41 -18.28 -16.36
CA PHE A 105 11.93 -17.07 -17.02
C PHE A 105 11.39 -17.34 -18.41
N ASP A 106 12.08 -18.15 -19.22
CA ASP A 106 11.67 -18.46 -20.59
C ASP A 106 10.27 -19.11 -20.61
N LYS A 107 10.00 -20.05 -19.70
CA LYS A 107 8.66 -20.64 -19.54
C LYS A 107 7.59 -19.60 -19.19
N LYS A 108 7.88 -18.64 -18.31
CA LYS A 108 6.91 -17.61 -17.94
C LYS A 108 6.69 -16.60 -19.07
N ILE A 109 7.75 -16.20 -19.76
CA ILE A 109 7.70 -15.31 -20.92
C ILE A 109 6.95 -15.97 -22.08
N GLU A 110 7.19 -17.25 -22.34
CA GLU A 110 6.46 -18.00 -23.33
C GLU A 110 4.97 -18.11 -23.00
N ASN A 111 4.64 -18.44 -21.72
CA ASN A 111 3.26 -18.51 -21.24
C ASN A 111 2.55 -17.16 -21.33
N ALA A 112 3.28 -16.05 -21.22
CA ALA A 112 2.75 -14.69 -21.31
C ALA A 112 2.12 -14.35 -22.69
N ASN A 113 2.36 -15.13 -23.76
CA ASN A 113 1.60 -15.11 -25.01
C ASN A 113 1.47 -13.71 -25.67
N PHE A 114 2.53 -12.89 -25.61
CA PHE A 114 2.49 -11.50 -26.09
C PHE A 114 2.31 -11.37 -27.62
N GLU A 115 2.42 -12.45 -28.37
CA GLU A 115 2.02 -12.47 -29.78
C GLU A 115 0.55 -12.10 -30.00
N ASN A 116 -0.28 -12.25 -28.95
CA ASN A 116 -1.69 -11.87 -28.94
C ASN A 116 -1.97 -10.53 -28.27
N TYR A 117 -0.94 -9.73 -28.00
CA TYR A 117 -1.09 -8.40 -27.37
C TYR A 117 -2.08 -7.52 -28.13
N ASN A 118 -3.11 -7.01 -27.45
CA ASN A 118 -4.20 -6.18 -28.00
C ASN A 118 -4.99 -6.84 -29.17
N LYS A 119 -5.04 -8.18 -29.24
CA LYS A 119 -5.82 -8.90 -30.29
C LYS A 119 -7.13 -9.49 -29.78
N ASP A 120 -7.26 -9.76 -28.49
CA ASP A 120 -8.47 -10.33 -27.87
C ASP A 120 -9.00 -9.37 -26.78
N ILE A 121 -9.33 -8.16 -27.20
CA ILE A 121 -9.75 -7.10 -26.30
C ILE A 121 -11.12 -7.41 -25.69
N LYS A 122 -11.17 -7.37 -24.36
CA LYS A 122 -12.41 -7.48 -23.58
C LYS A 122 -12.45 -6.45 -22.46
N LYS A 123 -13.65 -6.00 -22.12
CA LYS A 123 -13.89 -5.22 -20.92
C LYS A 123 -14.17 -6.20 -19.77
N ALA A 124 -13.67 -5.90 -18.58
CA ALA A 124 -13.84 -6.75 -17.40
C ALA A 124 -13.99 -5.92 -16.12
N ILE A 125 -14.27 -6.61 -15.02
CA ILE A 125 -14.34 -6.04 -13.67
C ILE A 125 -13.75 -7.05 -12.68
N THR A 126 -13.10 -6.57 -11.61
CA THR A 126 -12.63 -7.44 -10.54
C THR A 126 -13.78 -7.92 -9.65
N LEU A 127 -13.78 -9.20 -9.33
CA LEU A 127 -14.78 -9.86 -8.47
C LEU A 127 -14.40 -9.84 -6.99
N LYS A 128 -13.12 -9.60 -6.70
CA LYS A 128 -12.50 -9.55 -5.36
C LYS A 128 -11.21 -8.74 -5.41
N ASN A 129 -10.61 -8.49 -4.25
CA ASN A 129 -9.27 -7.90 -4.21
C ASN A 129 -8.28 -8.80 -4.95
N THR A 130 -7.54 -8.25 -5.90
CA THR A 130 -6.83 -9.02 -6.90
C THR A 130 -5.40 -8.52 -7.08
N ASN A 131 -4.43 -9.42 -6.94
CA ASN A 131 -3.03 -9.13 -7.21
C ASN A 131 -2.82 -8.86 -8.70
N VAL A 132 -2.09 -7.80 -9.01
CA VAL A 132 -1.54 -7.56 -10.34
C VAL A 132 -0.10 -8.02 -10.34
N ARG A 133 0.22 -9.01 -11.16
CA ARG A 133 1.56 -9.61 -11.22
C ARG A 133 2.33 -9.07 -12.42
N VAL A 134 3.66 -9.05 -12.31
CA VAL A 134 4.57 -8.65 -13.40
C VAL A 134 4.71 -9.76 -14.45
N LEU A 135 4.76 -11.00 -14.00
CA LEU A 135 4.74 -12.23 -14.82
C LEU A 135 3.52 -13.08 -14.46
N PRO A 136 2.98 -13.90 -15.38
CA PRO A 136 1.80 -14.74 -15.14
C PRO A 136 2.14 -15.92 -14.22
N THR A 137 2.38 -15.63 -12.94
CA THR A 137 2.68 -16.62 -11.91
C THR A 137 2.51 -16.02 -10.52
N ASN A 138 2.12 -16.84 -9.54
CA ASN A 138 2.09 -16.46 -8.12
C ASN A 138 3.45 -16.56 -7.44
N SER A 139 4.44 -17.21 -8.05
CA SER A 139 5.80 -17.27 -7.48
C SER A 139 6.35 -15.86 -7.28
N PRO A 140 6.81 -15.51 -6.07
CA PRO A 140 7.44 -14.23 -5.81
C PRO A 140 8.81 -14.15 -6.45
N MET A 141 9.29 -12.94 -6.65
CA MET A 141 10.65 -12.63 -7.07
C MET A 141 11.29 -11.69 -6.06
N PHE A 142 12.38 -12.11 -5.46
CA PHE A 142 13.17 -11.31 -4.51
C PHE A 142 14.54 -10.98 -5.07
N TYR A 143 15.15 -9.87 -4.68
CA TYR A 143 16.61 -9.75 -4.72
C TYR A 143 17.20 -10.62 -3.61
N ASN A 144 18.51 -10.57 -3.38
CA ASN A 144 19.16 -11.52 -2.48
C ASN A 144 18.57 -11.46 -1.06
N PRO A 145 17.77 -12.47 -0.63
CA PRO A 145 17.09 -12.45 0.66
C PRO A 145 18.03 -12.56 1.88
N SER A 146 19.31 -12.82 1.64
CA SER A 146 20.34 -12.82 2.70
C SER A 146 20.88 -11.42 3.00
N LEU A 147 20.50 -10.40 2.22
CA LEU A 147 20.93 -9.02 2.42
C LEU A 147 19.88 -8.22 3.20
N PRO A 148 20.30 -7.34 4.12
CA PRO A 148 19.39 -6.49 4.86
C PRO A 148 18.50 -5.63 3.93
N GLY A 149 17.18 -5.69 4.13
CA GLY A 149 16.21 -4.93 3.33
C GLY A 149 15.90 -5.49 1.95
N GLU A 150 16.35 -6.69 1.66
CA GLU A 150 15.98 -7.51 0.50
C GLU A 150 15.12 -8.72 0.97
N GLY A 151 14.58 -9.49 0.04
CA GLY A 151 13.67 -10.58 0.39
C GLY A 151 12.30 -10.07 0.83
N PHE A 152 11.59 -10.84 1.66
CA PHE A 152 10.27 -10.44 2.17
C PHE A 152 10.32 -9.09 2.92
N PRO A 153 9.36 -8.17 2.66
CA PRO A 153 8.14 -8.30 1.85
C PRO A 153 8.30 -7.88 0.37
N PHE A 154 9.49 -7.62 -0.13
CA PHE A 154 9.74 -7.00 -1.43
C PHE A 154 9.64 -8.02 -2.59
N ASP A 155 8.41 -8.50 -2.84
CA ASP A 155 8.12 -9.35 -4.00
C ASP A 155 8.06 -8.49 -5.28
N TYR A 156 9.11 -8.52 -6.09
CA TYR A 156 9.20 -7.79 -7.36
C TYR A 156 8.32 -8.37 -8.48
N ASN A 157 7.66 -9.53 -8.26
CA ASN A 157 6.59 -9.98 -9.14
C ASN A 157 5.22 -9.38 -8.76
N GLN A 158 5.09 -8.77 -7.57
CA GLN A 158 3.90 -8.03 -7.17
C GLN A 158 3.98 -6.60 -7.69
N ASN A 159 3.09 -6.24 -8.64
CA ASN A 159 3.06 -4.91 -9.25
C ASN A 159 2.08 -3.97 -8.55
N SER A 160 0.90 -4.49 -8.16
CA SER A 160 -0.10 -3.77 -7.38
C SER A 160 -1.20 -4.69 -6.87
N LEU A 161 -2.16 -4.10 -6.14
CA LEU A 161 -3.42 -4.71 -5.75
C LEU A 161 -4.57 -3.89 -6.36
N LEU A 162 -5.52 -4.56 -6.99
CA LEU A 162 -6.81 -4.00 -7.40
C LEU A 162 -7.86 -4.36 -6.35
N LYS A 163 -8.74 -3.43 -6.04
CA LYS A 163 -9.89 -3.66 -5.15
C LYS A 163 -11.03 -4.31 -5.92
N ILE A 164 -11.95 -4.97 -5.23
CA ILE A 164 -13.22 -5.42 -5.81
C ILE A 164 -13.91 -4.27 -6.55
N ASN A 165 -14.69 -4.56 -7.59
CA ASN A 165 -15.40 -3.61 -8.43
C ASN A 165 -14.52 -2.71 -9.33
N THR A 166 -13.22 -2.99 -9.48
CA THR A 166 -12.35 -2.17 -10.32
C THR A 166 -12.55 -2.47 -11.81
N PRO A 167 -12.92 -1.47 -12.66
CA PRO A 167 -13.00 -1.61 -14.11
C PRO A 167 -11.66 -1.95 -14.76
N LEU A 168 -11.70 -2.86 -15.73
CA LEU A 168 -10.54 -3.36 -16.45
C LEU A 168 -10.77 -3.39 -17.97
N ILE A 169 -9.68 -3.23 -18.71
CA ILE A 169 -9.57 -3.67 -20.10
C ILE A 169 -8.55 -4.81 -20.18
N VAL A 170 -8.93 -5.91 -20.82
CA VAL A 170 -8.11 -7.10 -21.06
C VAL A 170 -7.48 -7.01 -22.44
N SER A 171 -6.18 -7.23 -22.54
CA SER A 171 -5.43 -7.30 -23.81
C SER A 171 -5.48 -8.68 -24.44
N HIS A 172 -5.13 -9.70 -23.66
CA HIS A 172 -4.99 -11.10 -24.08
C HIS A 172 -4.86 -12.01 -22.85
N PHE A 173 -4.79 -13.32 -23.11
CA PHE A 173 -4.65 -14.34 -22.07
C PHE A 173 -3.31 -15.06 -22.20
N SER A 174 -2.81 -15.59 -21.09
CA SER A 174 -1.69 -16.53 -21.10
C SER A 174 -2.03 -17.78 -21.92
N LYS A 175 -0.99 -18.52 -22.39
CA LYS A 175 -1.21 -19.74 -23.19
C LYS A 175 -2.01 -20.80 -22.43
N ASP A 176 -1.79 -20.93 -21.12
CA ASP A 176 -2.54 -21.84 -20.24
C ASP A 176 -3.93 -21.32 -19.84
N ARG A 177 -4.32 -20.12 -20.27
CA ARG A 177 -5.60 -19.45 -19.95
C ARG A 177 -5.84 -19.18 -18.47
N ALA A 178 -4.83 -19.33 -17.59
CA ALA A 178 -4.96 -19.05 -16.16
C ALA A 178 -4.87 -17.56 -15.82
N TRP A 179 -4.32 -16.76 -16.72
CA TRP A 179 -4.03 -15.34 -16.51
C TRP A 179 -4.56 -14.47 -17.65
N ALA A 180 -5.02 -13.28 -17.29
CA ALA A 180 -5.34 -12.19 -18.22
C ALA A 180 -4.38 -11.03 -18.04
N PHE A 181 -3.85 -10.47 -19.13
CA PHE A 181 -3.09 -9.21 -19.08
C PHE A 181 -4.06 -8.05 -19.19
N VAL A 182 -4.10 -7.23 -18.16
CA VAL A 182 -5.10 -6.18 -17.99
C VAL A 182 -4.49 -4.81 -17.77
N GLU A 183 -5.29 -3.78 -18.01
CA GLU A 183 -5.07 -2.41 -17.54
C GLU A 183 -6.27 -1.93 -16.74
N SER A 184 -6.00 -1.36 -15.57
CA SER A 184 -6.94 -0.59 -14.76
C SER A 184 -6.73 0.91 -14.96
N HIS A 185 -7.38 1.74 -14.15
CA HIS A 185 -7.18 3.19 -14.19
C HIS A 185 -5.80 3.65 -13.68
N PHE A 186 -5.00 2.79 -13.03
CA PHE A 186 -3.71 3.18 -12.46
C PHE A 186 -2.57 2.17 -12.65
N VAL A 187 -2.85 0.94 -13.06
CA VAL A 187 -1.82 -0.11 -13.23
C VAL A 187 -2.23 -1.11 -14.30
N GLY A 188 -1.23 -1.68 -14.99
CA GLY A 188 -1.39 -2.83 -15.87
C GLY A 188 -0.52 -4.00 -15.44
N GLY A 189 -0.90 -5.22 -15.83
CA GLY A 189 -0.17 -6.46 -15.54
C GLY A 189 -1.08 -7.69 -15.58
N TRP A 190 -0.60 -8.79 -15.01
CA TRP A 190 -1.29 -10.07 -15.02
C TRP A 190 -2.19 -10.25 -13.81
N VAL A 191 -3.43 -10.65 -14.03
CA VAL A 191 -4.39 -11.05 -13.00
C VAL A 191 -4.86 -12.49 -13.26
N GLU A 192 -5.16 -13.24 -12.20
CA GLU A 192 -5.77 -14.55 -12.33
C GLU A 192 -7.17 -14.43 -12.93
N ILE A 193 -7.49 -15.29 -13.92
CA ILE A 193 -8.76 -15.22 -14.64
C ILE A 193 -9.99 -15.37 -13.72
N ASN A 194 -9.88 -16.19 -12.68
CA ASN A 194 -10.96 -16.44 -11.71
C ASN A 194 -11.22 -15.26 -10.76
N ASN A 195 -10.48 -14.17 -10.89
CA ASN A 195 -10.66 -12.97 -10.06
C ASN A 195 -11.38 -11.85 -10.83
N ILE A 196 -11.73 -12.08 -12.10
CA ILE A 196 -12.38 -11.08 -12.96
C ILE A 196 -13.59 -11.71 -13.69
N ALA A 197 -14.53 -10.86 -14.10
CA ALA A 197 -15.59 -11.25 -15.03
C ALA A 197 -15.67 -10.26 -16.19
N PHE A 198 -16.08 -10.74 -17.37
CA PHE A 198 -16.23 -9.91 -18.57
C PHE A 198 -17.55 -9.16 -18.53
N VAL A 199 -17.50 -7.88 -18.89
CA VAL A 199 -18.66 -6.99 -18.90
C VAL A 199 -19.09 -6.67 -20.32
N ASP A 200 -20.40 -6.69 -20.54
CA ASP A 200 -21.06 -6.14 -21.72
C ASP A 200 -21.56 -4.70 -21.50
N ASP A 201 -22.13 -4.10 -22.52
CA ASP A 201 -22.63 -2.73 -22.45
C ASP A 201 -23.87 -2.59 -21.53
N ASP A 202 -24.68 -3.63 -21.38
CA ASP A 202 -25.82 -3.64 -20.45
C ASP A 202 -25.33 -3.66 -18.99
N PHE A 203 -24.34 -4.50 -18.67
CA PHE A 203 -23.70 -4.49 -17.35
C PHE A 203 -23.07 -3.11 -17.05
N ILE A 204 -22.32 -2.54 -18.00
CA ILE A 204 -21.69 -1.23 -17.83
C ILE A 204 -22.72 -0.16 -17.54
N LYS A 205 -23.84 -0.15 -18.28
CA LYS A 205 -24.93 0.79 -18.09
C LYS A 205 -25.54 0.66 -16.68
N ASP A 206 -25.80 -0.56 -16.23
CA ASP A 206 -26.39 -0.80 -14.92
C ASP A 206 -25.43 -0.53 -13.76
N PHE A 207 -24.13 -0.73 -13.97
CA PHE A 207 -23.09 -0.44 -12.99
C PHE A 207 -22.76 1.05 -12.87
N THR A 208 -22.92 1.84 -13.94
CA THR A 208 -22.64 3.30 -13.96
C THR A 208 -23.87 4.11 -13.54
N THR A 209 -24.23 4.00 -12.25
CA THR A 209 -25.45 4.62 -11.68
C THR A 209 -25.37 6.13 -11.49
N ASN A 210 -24.16 6.73 -11.50
CA ASN A 210 -23.85 8.11 -11.09
C ASN A 210 -24.15 8.40 -9.59
N ASP A 211 -24.46 7.37 -8.80
CA ASP A 211 -24.59 7.45 -7.34
C ASP A 211 -23.59 6.47 -6.72
N TYR A 212 -22.41 7.02 -6.39
CA TYR A 212 -21.28 6.22 -5.91
C TYR A 212 -21.01 6.46 -4.45
N PHE A 213 -20.73 5.37 -3.76
CA PHE A 213 -20.30 5.36 -2.37
C PHE A 213 -18.90 4.77 -2.27
N ILE A 214 -18.17 5.19 -1.25
CA ILE A 214 -16.79 4.78 -1.02
C ILE A 214 -16.64 4.23 0.39
N ALA A 215 -15.93 3.10 0.52
CA ALA A 215 -15.63 2.52 1.81
C ALA A 215 -14.73 3.47 2.62
N THR A 216 -15.15 3.76 3.86
CA THR A 216 -14.47 4.64 4.82
C THR A 216 -13.91 3.89 6.02
N LYS A 217 -14.18 2.59 6.12
CA LYS A 217 -13.64 1.66 7.13
C LYS A 217 -12.73 0.63 6.49
N GLU A 218 -11.72 0.19 7.25
CA GLU A 218 -10.76 -0.80 6.79
C GLU A 218 -11.20 -2.22 7.14
N LYS A 219 -11.12 -3.13 6.16
CA LYS A 219 -11.28 -4.58 6.33
C LYS A 219 -12.62 -5.04 6.93
N PHE A 220 -13.73 -4.39 6.58
CA PHE A 220 -15.03 -4.95 6.90
C PHE A 220 -15.46 -6.03 5.89
N ALA A 221 -16.21 -7.02 6.35
CA ALA A 221 -16.66 -8.13 5.51
C ALA A 221 -17.92 -7.76 4.72
N ILE A 222 -17.99 -8.18 3.45
CA ILE A 222 -19.23 -8.19 2.66
C ILE A 222 -19.64 -9.61 2.29
N TYR A 223 -20.95 -9.79 2.07
CA TYR A 223 -21.60 -11.09 1.85
C TYR A 223 -22.51 -11.06 0.63
N ASP A 224 -22.57 -12.19 -0.14
CA ASP A 224 -23.44 -12.37 -1.33
C ASP A 224 -23.66 -13.86 -1.67
N PRO A 225 -24.56 -14.60 -1.04
CA PRO A 225 -25.05 -14.53 0.35
C PRO A 225 -24.02 -15.02 1.38
N ILE A 226 -22.96 -15.68 0.94
CA ILE A 226 -21.82 -16.10 1.78
C ILE A 226 -20.75 -15.00 1.82
N PHE A 227 -19.76 -15.16 2.69
CA PHE A 227 -18.59 -14.27 2.72
C PHE A 227 -17.99 -14.12 1.33
N ARG A 228 -17.77 -12.89 0.93
CA ARG A 228 -17.22 -12.57 -0.39
C ARG A 228 -15.83 -11.95 -0.32
N GLU A 229 -15.66 -10.89 0.46
CA GLU A 229 -14.40 -10.16 0.51
C GLU A 229 -14.29 -9.30 1.80
N TYR A 230 -13.07 -9.02 2.21
CA TYR A 230 -12.78 -7.93 3.14
C TYR A 230 -12.53 -6.63 2.37
N VAL A 231 -13.45 -5.69 2.51
CA VAL A 231 -13.42 -4.40 1.82
C VAL A 231 -12.38 -3.47 2.46
N LYS A 232 -11.64 -2.77 1.62
CA LYS A 232 -10.61 -1.80 2.02
C LYS A 232 -11.12 -0.38 1.84
N VAL A 233 -10.63 0.55 2.68
CA VAL A 233 -10.84 2.00 2.47
C VAL A 233 -10.53 2.36 1.02
N GLY A 234 -11.40 3.18 0.43
CA GLY A 234 -11.29 3.62 -0.96
C GLY A 234 -11.85 2.64 -1.99
N THR A 235 -12.57 1.56 -1.58
CA THR A 235 -13.33 0.71 -2.50
C THR A 235 -14.63 1.41 -2.88
N ILE A 236 -14.96 1.42 -4.17
CA ILE A 236 -16.14 2.11 -4.71
C ILE A 236 -17.27 1.12 -4.95
N PHE A 237 -18.47 1.51 -4.54
CA PHE A 237 -19.71 0.80 -4.77
C PHE A 237 -20.73 1.72 -5.42
N PRO A 238 -21.22 1.40 -6.64
CA PRO A 238 -22.41 2.05 -7.16
C PRO A 238 -23.62 1.69 -6.30
N LYS A 239 -24.57 2.62 -6.15
CA LYS A 239 -25.82 2.40 -5.43
C LYS A 239 -26.99 2.47 -6.39
N LYS A 240 -27.93 1.55 -6.24
CA LYS A 240 -29.21 1.56 -6.93
C LYS A 240 -30.31 1.27 -5.91
N ASP A 241 -31.26 2.15 -5.82
CA ASP A 241 -32.27 2.13 -4.74
C ASP A 241 -31.57 2.13 -3.37
N ASN A 242 -31.81 1.14 -2.54
CA ASN A 242 -31.18 1.00 -1.20
C ASN A 242 -30.08 -0.08 -1.17
N ASN A 243 -29.61 -0.55 -2.33
CA ASN A 243 -28.64 -1.63 -2.40
C ASN A 243 -27.34 -1.15 -3.05
N PHE A 244 -26.21 -1.74 -2.64
CA PHE A 244 -24.92 -1.55 -3.28
C PHE A 244 -24.66 -2.63 -4.32
N ILE A 245 -23.99 -2.26 -5.40
CA ILE A 245 -23.73 -3.14 -6.54
C ILE A 245 -22.35 -3.77 -6.41
N VAL A 246 -22.30 -5.09 -6.60
CA VAL A 246 -21.08 -5.86 -6.85
C VAL A 246 -21.24 -6.69 -8.12
N ALA A 247 -20.14 -7.01 -8.78
CA ALA A 247 -20.15 -7.92 -9.91
C ALA A 247 -20.08 -9.36 -9.43
N LYS A 248 -20.81 -10.27 -10.07
CA LYS A 248 -20.76 -11.72 -9.88
C LYS A 248 -20.57 -12.37 -11.26
N GLU A 249 -19.81 -13.45 -11.35
CA GLU A 249 -19.67 -14.20 -12.60
C GLU A 249 -20.82 -15.21 -12.80
N ASP A 250 -21.17 -15.45 -14.06
CA ASP A 250 -21.91 -16.62 -14.51
C ASP A 250 -20.94 -17.75 -14.93
N ASP A 251 -21.49 -18.91 -15.32
CA ASP A 251 -20.70 -20.09 -15.73
C ASP A 251 -19.76 -19.84 -16.94
N ASN A 252 -19.96 -18.73 -17.66
CA ASN A 252 -19.14 -18.32 -18.82
C ASN A 252 -18.21 -17.16 -18.51
N LEU A 253 -17.99 -16.84 -17.23
CA LEU A 253 -17.21 -15.69 -16.74
C LEU A 253 -17.79 -14.32 -17.16
N ASN A 254 -19.08 -14.23 -17.54
CA ASN A 254 -19.70 -12.94 -17.78
C ASN A 254 -20.18 -12.33 -16.47
N ALA A 255 -19.98 -11.04 -16.31
CA ALA A 255 -20.38 -10.29 -15.14
C ALA A 255 -21.92 -10.14 -15.10
N LYS A 256 -22.50 -10.37 -13.93
CA LYS A 256 -23.87 -10.08 -13.58
C LYS A 256 -23.91 -9.11 -12.41
N ILE A 257 -24.90 -8.23 -12.41
CA ILE A 257 -25.16 -7.34 -11.27
C ILE A 257 -25.66 -8.19 -10.11
N SER A 258 -25.05 -8.03 -8.94
CA SER A 258 -25.53 -8.54 -7.67
C SER A 258 -25.71 -7.39 -6.70
N TYR A 259 -26.71 -7.48 -5.84
CA TYR A 259 -27.08 -6.45 -4.87
C TYR A 259 -26.78 -6.91 -3.46
N ILE A 260 -26.03 -6.08 -2.71
CA ILE A 260 -25.67 -6.35 -1.32
C ILE A 260 -26.08 -5.20 -0.40
N GLN A 261 -26.16 -5.50 0.88
CA GLN A 261 -26.30 -4.51 1.94
C GLN A 261 -24.93 -4.23 2.57
N ILE A 262 -24.63 -2.97 2.84
CA ILE A 262 -23.46 -2.54 3.61
C ILE A 262 -23.98 -1.59 4.68
N GLU A 263 -23.51 -1.75 5.92
CA GLU A 263 -23.88 -0.87 7.02
C GLU A 263 -23.39 0.57 6.75
N GLU A 264 -24.22 1.56 7.07
CA GLU A 264 -23.96 2.97 6.77
C GLU A 264 -22.69 3.50 7.44
N GLU A 265 -22.27 2.91 8.56
CA GLU A 265 -21.03 3.31 9.24
C GLU A 265 -19.74 2.93 8.49
N PHE A 266 -19.81 2.03 7.52
CA PHE A 266 -18.65 1.53 6.76
C PHE A 266 -18.46 2.25 5.42
N ILE A 267 -19.46 2.96 4.94
CA ILE A 267 -19.51 3.49 3.58
C ILE A 267 -20.19 4.85 3.53
N GLU A 268 -19.67 5.77 2.74
CA GLU A 268 -20.25 7.10 2.60
C GLU A 268 -20.31 7.53 1.13
N LYS A 269 -21.19 8.48 0.83
CA LYS A 269 -21.30 9.04 -0.53
C LYS A 269 -19.99 9.71 -0.94
N MET A 270 -19.53 9.40 -2.16
CA MET A 270 -18.31 9.96 -2.73
C MET A 270 -18.59 11.26 -3.49
N PRO A 271 -17.75 12.33 -3.32
CA PRO A 271 -16.61 12.39 -2.43
C PRO A 271 -17.00 12.68 -0.98
N LEU A 272 -16.25 12.14 -0.03
CA LEU A 272 -16.32 12.58 1.35
C LEU A 272 -15.82 14.03 1.48
N SER A 273 -16.49 14.87 2.25
CA SER A 273 -16.08 16.26 2.43
C SER A 273 -14.66 16.36 2.98
N TYR A 274 -13.80 17.16 2.35
CA TYR A 274 -12.40 17.36 2.75
C TYR A 274 -12.27 18.35 3.89
N ASN A 275 -12.84 18.03 5.05
CA ASN A 275 -12.76 18.82 6.27
C ASN A 275 -11.83 18.19 7.31
N HIS A 276 -11.51 18.93 8.37
CA HIS A 276 -10.56 18.50 9.39
C HIS A 276 -10.98 17.22 10.13
N GLU A 277 -12.28 17.02 10.37
CA GLU A 277 -12.78 15.82 11.05
C GLU A 277 -12.61 14.57 10.18
N ASN A 278 -13.02 14.67 8.92
CA ASN A 278 -12.91 13.56 7.97
C ASN A 278 -11.45 13.21 7.67
N ARG A 279 -10.57 14.20 7.47
CA ARG A 279 -9.13 13.95 7.27
C ARG A 279 -8.53 13.14 8.41
N ALA A 280 -8.82 13.53 9.66
CA ALA A 280 -8.32 12.85 10.85
C ALA A 280 -8.96 11.46 11.02
N ARG A 281 -10.29 11.35 10.79
CA ARG A 281 -11.03 10.09 10.92
C ARG A 281 -10.56 9.05 9.91
N ILE A 282 -10.42 9.43 8.64
CA ILE A 282 -9.94 8.51 7.60
C ILE A 282 -8.47 8.13 7.84
N LEU A 283 -7.63 9.06 8.30
CA LEU A 283 -6.24 8.72 8.63
C LEU A 283 -6.15 7.63 9.71
N LYS A 284 -7.05 7.67 10.71
CA LYS A 284 -7.11 6.68 11.79
C LYS A 284 -7.31 5.25 11.29
N GLU A 285 -8.09 5.06 10.23
CA GLU A 285 -8.36 3.74 9.65
C GLU A 285 -7.09 3.06 9.08
N PHE A 286 -6.11 3.84 8.72
CA PHE A 286 -4.82 3.32 8.21
C PHE A 286 -3.78 3.08 9.29
N MET A 287 -3.97 3.67 10.49
CA MET A 287 -2.95 3.58 11.53
C MET A 287 -2.74 2.15 12.00
N ASN A 288 -1.48 1.76 12.14
CA ASN A 288 -1.03 0.42 12.50
C ASN A 288 -1.33 -0.69 11.47
N GLU A 289 -1.92 -0.37 10.31
CA GLU A 289 -2.08 -1.34 9.23
C GLU A 289 -0.71 -1.84 8.75
N PRO A 290 -0.53 -3.17 8.59
CA PRO A 290 0.75 -3.74 8.18
C PRO A 290 1.23 -3.23 6.83
N TYR A 291 2.55 -3.21 6.66
CA TYR A 291 3.18 -2.91 5.38
C TYR A 291 3.04 -4.09 4.40
N GLY A 292 2.72 -3.81 3.16
CA GLY A 292 2.72 -4.79 2.07
C GLY A 292 3.21 -4.18 0.76
N TRP A 293 4.42 -4.58 0.33
CA TRP A 293 4.99 -4.15 -0.94
C TRP A 293 4.01 -4.34 -2.09
N ALA A 294 3.70 -3.27 -2.80
CA ALA A 294 2.80 -3.28 -3.95
C ALA A 294 1.42 -3.95 -3.69
N GLY A 295 0.94 -3.92 -2.46
CA GLY A 295 -0.35 -4.54 -2.09
C GLY A 295 -0.26 -5.99 -1.63
N LEU A 296 0.94 -6.53 -1.43
CA LEU A 296 1.15 -7.90 -0.97
C LEU A 296 0.34 -8.20 0.30
N LEU A 297 -0.32 -9.37 0.35
CA LEU A 297 -1.17 -9.81 1.46
C LEU A 297 -2.35 -8.85 1.77
N ASN A 298 -2.89 -8.18 0.76
CA ASN A 298 -3.94 -7.16 0.91
C ASN A 298 -3.54 -5.96 1.79
N ASN A 299 -2.25 -5.73 2.03
CA ASN A 299 -1.74 -4.58 2.76
C ASN A 299 -1.40 -3.41 1.81
N ARG A 300 -0.78 -2.36 2.33
CA ARG A 300 -0.39 -1.18 1.55
C ARG A 300 1.11 -0.96 1.62
N ASP A 301 1.67 -0.37 0.57
CA ASP A 301 2.94 0.34 0.61
C ASP A 301 2.72 1.85 0.82
N CYS A 302 3.80 2.63 0.80
CA CYS A 302 3.74 4.07 1.03
C CYS A 302 2.83 4.81 0.03
N SER A 303 2.91 4.47 -1.25
CA SER A 303 2.18 5.16 -2.31
C SER A 303 0.73 4.68 -2.48
N SER A 304 0.43 3.42 -2.19
CA SER A 304 -0.96 2.96 -2.13
C SER A 304 -1.70 3.49 -0.90
N PHE A 305 -0.99 3.71 0.21
CA PHE A 305 -1.56 4.41 1.37
C PHE A 305 -2.04 5.82 0.99
N THR A 306 -1.17 6.65 0.42
CA THR A 306 -1.54 8.01 0.01
C THR A 306 -2.62 8.01 -1.08
N GLN A 307 -2.54 7.08 -2.05
CA GLN A 307 -3.55 6.93 -3.10
C GLN A 307 -4.93 6.63 -2.51
N ASP A 308 -5.02 5.67 -1.59
CA ASP A 308 -6.28 5.28 -0.97
C ASP A 308 -6.83 6.37 -0.04
N TYR A 309 -5.96 7.04 0.72
CA TYR A 309 -6.34 8.16 1.57
C TYR A 309 -7.02 9.28 0.77
N PHE A 310 -6.41 9.71 -0.34
CA PHE A 310 -6.95 10.80 -1.14
C PHE A 310 -8.14 10.38 -2.01
N SER A 311 -8.26 9.09 -2.37
CA SER A 311 -9.38 8.59 -3.17
C SER A 311 -10.73 8.80 -2.47
N VAL A 312 -10.77 8.70 -1.12
CA VAL A 312 -11.99 8.92 -0.34
C VAL A 312 -12.53 10.35 -0.53
N PHE A 313 -11.64 11.29 -0.74
CA PHE A 313 -11.97 12.70 -0.98
C PHE A 313 -12.14 13.06 -2.47
N GLY A 314 -12.19 12.06 -3.34
CA GLY A 314 -12.37 12.24 -4.78
C GLY A 314 -11.10 12.65 -5.54
N LYS A 315 -9.93 12.62 -4.90
CA LYS A 315 -8.68 13.02 -5.56
C LYS A 315 -7.91 11.80 -6.06
N TYR A 316 -7.63 11.79 -7.37
CA TYR A 316 -6.77 10.77 -7.98
C TYR A 316 -5.30 11.04 -7.71
N LEU A 317 -4.57 10.01 -7.26
CA LEU A 317 -3.12 10.01 -7.23
C LEU A 317 -2.57 8.85 -8.07
N HIS A 318 -1.41 9.06 -8.70
CA HIS A 318 -0.69 8.00 -9.39
C HIS A 318 -0.26 6.87 -8.45
N ARG A 319 -0.04 5.67 -9.00
CA ARG A 319 0.27 4.48 -8.18
C ARG A 319 1.65 4.51 -7.53
N ASN A 320 2.67 5.03 -8.21
CA ASN A 320 4.03 4.99 -7.67
C ASN A 320 4.46 6.35 -7.08
N SER A 321 5.35 6.30 -6.10
CA SER A 321 5.80 7.47 -5.33
C SER A 321 6.39 8.59 -6.20
N LYS A 322 7.16 8.26 -7.25
CA LYS A 322 7.70 9.25 -8.17
C LYS A 322 6.61 9.94 -8.99
N ALA A 323 5.67 9.18 -9.53
CA ALA A 323 4.58 9.75 -10.30
C ALA A 323 3.64 10.60 -9.44
N GLN A 324 3.50 10.32 -8.13
CA GLN A 324 2.71 11.17 -7.24
C GLN A 324 3.27 12.59 -7.09
N THR A 325 4.55 12.81 -7.36
CA THR A 325 5.12 14.17 -7.37
C THR A 325 4.53 15.07 -8.46
N THR A 326 3.90 14.50 -9.48
CA THR A 326 3.24 15.25 -10.56
C THR A 326 1.74 15.54 -10.32
N ASN A 327 1.19 15.07 -9.18
CA ASN A 327 -0.22 15.29 -8.86
C ASN A 327 -0.53 16.69 -8.28
N GLY A 328 0.48 17.55 -8.15
CA GLY A 328 0.35 18.91 -7.63
C GLY A 328 1.59 19.74 -7.94
N LYS A 329 1.77 20.82 -7.18
CA LYS A 329 2.91 21.72 -7.33
C LYS A 329 4.13 21.14 -6.62
N TYR A 330 5.12 20.69 -7.38
CA TYR A 330 6.39 20.15 -6.85
C TYR A 330 7.40 21.23 -6.57
N PHE A 331 8.10 21.11 -5.43
CA PHE A 331 9.23 21.93 -5.02
C PHE A 331 10.43 21.03 -4.77
N ASP A 332 11.50 21.23 -5.53
CA ASP A 332 12.78 20.54 -5.30
C ASP A 332 13.52 21.20 -4.13
N ILE A 333 13.82 20.39 -3.11
CA ILE A 333 14.60 20.79 -1.94
C ILE A 333 15.83 19.90 -1.76
N SER A 334 16.24 19.18 -2.79
CA SER A 334 17.33 18.20 -2.73
C SER A 334 18.66 18.80 -2.32
N GLN A 335 18.90 20.08 -2.66
CA GLN A 335 20.15 20.79 -2.39
C GLN A 335 20.21 21.49 -1.03
N LEU A 336 19.07 21.55 -0.30
CA LEU A 336 19.01 22.16 1.02
C LEU A 336 19.63 21.23 2.07
N ASN A 337 20.26 21.82 3.10
CA ASN A 337 20.72 21.08 4.27
C ASN A 337 19.52 20.61 5.15
N LEU A 338 19.79 19.85 6.20
CA LEU A 338 18.72 19.22 7.01
C LEU A 338 17.81 20.27 7.67
N ASP A 339 18.37 21.33 8.24
CA ASP A 339 17.60 22.37 8.93
C ASP A 339 16.80 23.21 7.93
N GLU A 340 17.41 23.55 6.80
CA GLU A 340 16.73 24.24 5.70
C GLU A 340 15.58 23.43 5.12
N LYS A 341 15.72 22.08 4.98
CA LYS A 341 14.63 21.20 4.56
C LYS A 341 13.48 21.23 5.54
N LYS A 342 13.75 21.10 6.84
CA LYS A 342 12.73 21.20 7.89
C LYS A 342 12.01 22.55 7.85
N GLU A 343 12.78 23.63 7.76
CA GLU A 343 12.22 24.98 7.71
C GLU A 343 11.37 25.19 6.45
N PHE A 344 11.84 24.73 5.29
CA PHE A 344 11.09 24.81 4.04
C PHE A 344 9.74 24.07 4.15
N ILE A 345 9.74 22.85 4.72
CA ILE A 345 8.50 22.06 4.91
C ILE A 345 7.57 22.75 5.90
N ARG A 346 8.09 23.29 7.02
CA ARG A 346 7.28 24.03 8.00
C ARG A 346 6.61 25.25 7.39
N LYS A 347 7.35 26.01 6.59
CA LYS A 347 6.88 27.28 6.03
C LYS A 347 5.97 27.12 4.83
N ASN A 348 6.20 26.12 3.98
CA ASN A 348 5.52 25.98 2.70
C ASN A 348 4.59 24.76 2.64
N GLY A 349 4.77 23.78 3.52
CA GLY A 349 3.92 22.58 3.55
C GLY A 349 2.53 22.91 4.09
N VAL A 350 1.52 22.36 3.44
CA VAL A 350 0.12 22.41 3.89
C VAL A 350 -0.20 21.06 4.52
N PRO A 351 -0.50 21.01 5.84
CA PRO A 351 -0.84 19.75 6.50
C PRO A 351 -1.94 19.00 5.76
N PHE A 352 -1.87 17.68 5.70
CA PHE A 352 -2.78 16.77 4.99
C PHE A 352 -2.91 16.98 3.48
N SER A 353 -2.25 17.98 2.90
CA SER A 353 -2.25 18.28 1.46
C SER A 353 -0.85 18.31 0.84
N THR A 354 0.18 17.97 1.60
CA THR A 354 1.56 17.93 1.11
C THR A 354 2.16 16.54 1.20
N LEU A 355 2.67 16.07 0.07
CA LEU A 355 3.45 14.84 -0.01
C LEU A 355 4.95 15.16 0.08
N VAL A 356 5.67 14.45 0.93
CA VAL A 356 7.13 14.54 1.07
C VAL A 356 7.74 13.34 0.35
N TYR A 357 8.58 13.59 -0.66
CA TYR A 357 9.12 12.58 -1.56
C TYR A 357 10.62 12.35 -1.38
N LEU A 358 11.00 11.09 -1.36
CA LEU A 358 12.37 10.61 -1.59
C LEU A 358 12.35 9.43 -2.57
N LYS A 359 13.48 9.09 -3.17
CA LYS A 359 13.53 8.00 -4.15
C LYS A 359 13.01 6.69 -3.55
N GLY A 360 11.91 6.19 -4.11
CA GLY A 360 11.28 4.93 -3.69
C GLY A 360 10.36 5.04 -2.48
N HIS A 361 10.10 6.24 -1.94
CA HIS A 361 9.20 6.42 -0.81
C HIS A 361 8.45 7.76 -0.86
N ILE A 362 7.26 7.80 -0.27
CA ILE A 362 6.43 8.99 -0.16
C ILE A 362 5.71 9.01 1.18
N MET A 363 5.53 10.20 1.74
CA MET A 363 4.97 10.42 3.06
C MET A 363 3.94 11.54 2.99
N LEU A 364 2.89 11.47 3.78
CA LEU A 364 1.91 12.55 3.96
C LEU A 364 2.33 13.44 5.12
N TYR A 365 2.59 14.72 4.86
CA TYR A 365 2.84 15.70 5.90
C TYR A 365 1.54 16.05 6.63
N ILE A 366 1.53 15.98 7.96
CA ILE A 366 0.33 16.21 8.78
C ILE A 366 0.41 17.41 9.71
N GLY A 367 1.52 18.14 9.72
CA GLY A 367 1.67 19.34 10.54
C GLY A 367 2.94 19.34 11.39
N ILE A 368 2.96 20.19 12.41
CA ILE A 368 4.11 20.42 13.28
C ILE A 368 3.71 20.14 14.72
N GLU A 369 4.50 19.34 15.41
CA GLU A 369 4.41 19.15 16.86
C GLU A 369 5.82 19.31 17.47
N ASN A 370 5.93 20.04 18.58
CA ASN A 370 7.22 20.31 19.25
C ASN A 370 8.31 20.82 18.29
N ASN A 371 7.94 21.70 17.35
CA ASN A 371 8.81 22.26 16.32
C ASN A 371 9.36 21.24 15.30
N GLU A 372 8.87 19.98 15.29
CA GLU A 372 9.24 18.96 14.32
C GLU A 372 8.11 18.73 13.31
N PRO A 373 8.40 18.70 11.99
CA PRO A 373 7.44 18.27 10.99
C PRO A 373 7.08 16.79 11.19
N LEU A 374 5.78 16.50 11.27
CA LEU A 374 5.25 15.15 11.38
C LEU A 374 4.77 14.65 10.03
N VAL A 375 5.05 13.38 9.78
CA VAL A 375 4.58 12.67 8.58
C VAL A 375 3.90 11.35 8.95
N VAL A 376 2.93 10.96 8.14
CA VAL A 376 2.36 9.61 8.15
C VAL A 376 2.81 8.89 6.91
N HIS A 377 3.27 7.68 7.08
CA HIS A 377 3.67 6.83 5.98
C HIS A 377 3.52 5.35 6.31
N ASN A 378 3.25 4.54 5.31
CA ASN A 378 3.40 3.11 5.45
C ASN A 378 4.83 2.74 5.08
N VAL A 379 5.61 2.27 6.06
CA VAL A 379 7.06 2.10 5.96
C VAL A 379 7.50 0.73 6.47
N TRP A 380 8.38 0.07 5.72
CA TRP A 380 8.92 -1.22 6.16
C TRP A 380 9.98 -1.08 7.23
N SER A 381 11.04 -0.33 6.96
CA SER A 381 12.20 -0.28 7.86
C SER A 381 13.07 0.95 7.68
N VAL A 382 13.88 1.22 8.71
CA VAL A 382 14.99 2.16 8.67
C VAL A 382 16.30 1.37 8.68
N LYS A 383 17.27 1.81 7.86
CA LYS A 383 18.63 1.27 7.83
C LYS A 383 19.40 1.73 9.05
N LEU A 384 20.01 0.80 9.77
CA LEU A 384 20.93 1.08 10.89
C LEU A 384 22.23 0.29 10.71
N LYS A 385 23.26 0.58 11.51
CA LYS A 385 24.51 -0.13 11.55
C LYS A 385 24.80 -0.63 12.98
N ASP A 386 25.33 -1.84 13.09
CA ASP A 386 25.80 -2.37 14.37
C ASP A 386 27.20 -1.82 14.75
N LYS A 387 27.74 -2.29 15.87
CA LYS A 387 29.06 -1.89 16.38
C LYS A 387 30.23 -2.32 15.47
N GLU A 388 29.99 -3.25 14.56
CA GLU A 388 30.94 -3.73 13.56
C GLU A 388 30.76 -3.01 12.20
N ASP A 389 29.98 -1.91 12.16
CA ASP A 389 29.61 -1.15 10.94
C ASP A 389 28.77 -1.96 9.92
N LYS A 390 28.22 -3.11 10.36
CA LYS A 390 27.40 -3.99 9.52
C LYS A 390 25.96 -3.48 9.48
N GLU A 391 25.39 -3.41 8.27
CA GLU A 391 24.02 -2.96 8.06
C GLU A 391 23.00 -3.96 8.63
N PHE A 392 22.00 -3.45 9.34
CA PHE A 392 20.77 -4.17 9.68
C PHE A 392 19.55 -3.28 9.50
N ARG A 393 18.34 -3.84 9.66
CA ARG A 393 17.09 -3.11 9.48
C ARG A 393 16.32 -3.02 10.80
N TYR A 394 16.05 -1.79 11.21
CA TYR A 394 15.05 -1.52 12.25
C TYR A 394 13.66 -1.58 11.61
N ILE A 395 12.88 -2.63 11.92
CA ILE A 395 11.59 -2.89 11.28
C ILE A 395 10.51 -2.07 11.97
N ILE A 396 9.82 -1.21 11.21
CA ILE A 396 8.58 -0.53 11.60
C ILE A 396 7.38 -1.34 11.11
N GLY A 397 7.37 -1.75 9.85
CA GLY A 397 6.48 -2.74 9.26
C GLY A 397 5.01 -2.34 9.15
N LYS A 398 4.65 -1.05 9.29
CA LYS A 398 3.26 -0.59 9.35
C LYS A 398 3.10 0.88 8.96
N THR A 399 1.83 1.31 8.86
CA THR A 399 1.50 2.74 8.81
C THR A 399 1.74 3.38 10.17
N ALA A 400 2.58 4.40 10.22
CA ALA A 400 3.00 5.06 11.45
C ALA A 400 3.15 6.57 11.26
N ILE A 401 3.00 7.32 12.36
CA ILE A 401 3.40 8.71 12.46
C ILE A 401 4.84 8.74 12.94
N THR A 402 5.68 9.51 12.25
CA THR A 402 7.08 9.72 12.62
C THR A 402 7.47 11.18 12.39
N THR A 403 8.62 11.59 12.93
CA THR A 403 9.31 12.76 12.39
C THR A 403 9.92 12.41 11.03
N LEU A 404 10.58 13.38 10.39
CA LEU A 404 11.36 13.12 9.17
C LEU A 404 12.70 12.41 9.42
N GLU A 405 13.02 12.11 10.68
CA GLU A 405 14.23 11.43 11.12
C GLU A 405 13.89 10.21 12.01
N PRO A 406 13.05 9.24 11.52
CA PRO A 406 12.71 8.06 12.31
C PRO A 406 13.97 7.25 12.67
N ALA A 407 13.97 6.65 13.87
CA ALA A 407 15.08 5.89 14.46
C ALA A 407 16.33 6.73 14.77
N LYS A 408 16.26 8.06 14.77
CA LYS A 408 17.41 8.93 15.10
C LYS A 408 17.95 8.66 16.51
N GLU A 409 17.10 8.27 17.42
CA GLU A 409 17.39 7.93 18.82
C GLU A 409 17.94 6.51 19.00
N GLN A 410 17.93 5.68 17.96
CA GLN A 410 18.38 4.30 18.03
C GLN A 410 19.90 4.19 17.91
N GLU A 411 20.50 3.24 18.64
CA GLU A 411 21.91 2.88 18.47
C GLU A 411 22.15 2.44 17.02
N GLY A 412 23.21 2.91 16.42
CA GLY A 412 23.55 2.60 15.02
C GLY A 412 22.90 3.50 13.97
N PHE A 413 22.19 4.56 14.39
CA PHE A 413 21.73 5.59 13.45
C PHE A 413 22.92 6.35 12.84
N THR A 414 22.91 6.48 11.54
CA THR A 414 23.97 7.17 10.78
C THR A 414 23.35 8.20 9.83
N GLN A 415 24.18 9.06 9.25
CA GLN A 415 23.71 10.00 8.21
C GLN A 415 23.11 9.28 6.98
N ASP A 416 23.53 8.04 6.71
CA ASP A 416 22.95 7.22 5.64
C ASP A 416 21.62 6.57 6.03
N SER A 417 21.32 6.52 7.34
CA SER A 417 20.01 6.12 7.87
C SER A 417 18.98 7.23 7.70
N ASN A 418 19.41 8.48 7.73
CA ASN A 418 18.56 9.65 7.82
C ASN A 418 17.66 9.82 6.59
N ILE A 419 16.33 9.68 6.78
CA ILE A 419 15.32 9.85 5.73
C ILE A 419 15.28 11.30 5.26
N LEU A 420 15.36 12.29 6.17
CA LEU A 420 15.35 13.72 5.83
C LEU A 420 16.49 14.09 4.87
N LYS A 421 17.69 13.53 5.07
CA LYS A 421 18.81 13.73 4.15
C LYS A 421 18.45 13.33 2.73
N LYS A 422 17.67 12.25 2.57
CA LYS A 422 17.28 11.67 1.28
C LYS A 422 16.05 12.34 0.65
N VAL A 423 15.34 13.21 1.36
CA VAL A 423 14.19 13.95 0.81
C VAL A 423 14.66 14.78 -0.38
N LEU A 424 13.98 14.61 -1.50
CA LEU A 424 14.24 15.30 -2.76
C LEU A 424 13.30 16.50 -2.96
N GLY A 425 12.06 16.40 -2.50
CA GLY A 425 11.10 17.47 -2.69
C GLY A 425 9.79 17.26 -1.94
N ILE A 426 8.94 18.26 -2.03
CA ILE A 426 7.56 18.19 -1.57
C ILE A 426 6.61 18.51 -2.72
N THR A 427 5.42 17.93 -2.69
CA THR A 427 4.33 18.24 -3.63
C THR A 427 3.13 18.73 -2.84
N ILE A 428 2.68 19.95 -3.12
CA ILE A 428 1.43 20.49 -2.59
C ILE A 428 0.32 20.12 -3.57
N LEU A 429 -0.66 19.35 -3.09
CA LEU A 429 -1.76 18.77 -3.88
C LEU A 429 -2.88 19.76 -4.17
#